data_752cb9f164af77ee93dcf7d48e3932e4
#
_entry.id   752cb9f164af77ee93dcf7d48e3932e4
#
_cell.length_a   1.000
_cell.length_b   1.000
_cell.length_c   1.000
_cell.angle_alpha   90.00
_cell.angle_beta   90.00
_cell.angle_gamma   90.00
#
_symmetry.space_group_name_H-M   'P 1'
#
loop_
_entity.id
_entity.type
_entity.pdbx_description
1 polymer ?
#
loop_
_entity_poly.entity_id
_entity_poly.type
_entity_poly.pdbx_seq_one_letter_code
_entity_poly.pdbx_strand_id
1 'polypeptide(L)'
;LLESDLLYEQGYSVRINTPVDPLFYYFDYDQRSHDINMEFQHFHDFYEIHILMDSRATHIIDGNVCALQQYDIVLLRPYRMHKTQYPEGPPFKRLIINFAMPKDIPGLENAYKSMFLSFWEEIPIYRLPKELRKAVFDPLNAIFTLSHS
;
A
#
# COMPACT_ATOMS: atom_id res chain seq x y z
N LEU A 1 -26.46 -9.28 -4.66
CA LEU A 1 -25.19 -9.10 -5.34
C LEU A 1 -24.06 -9.33 -4.35
N LEU A 2 -23.21 -10.29 -4.65
CA LEU A 2 -22.02 -10.51 -3.88
C LEU A 2 -21.06 -9.33 -4.13
N GLU A 3 -20.52 -8.77 -3.06
CA GLU A 3 -19.45 -7.79 -3.18
C GLU A 3 -18.25 -8.47 -3.81
N SER A 4 -17.61 -7.78 -4.75
CA SER A 4 -16.36 -8.27 -5.31
C SER A 4 -15.29 -8.17 -4.23
N ASP A 5 -14.68 -9.29 -3.89
CA ASP A 5 -13.50 -9.28 -3.03
C ASP A 5 -12.30 -8.74 -3.81
N LEU A 6 -11.31 -8.29 -3.08
CA LEU A 6 -10.04 -7.93 -3.68
C LEU A 6 -9.35 -9.20 -4.17
N LEU A 7 -9.07 -9.26 -5.46
CA LEU A 7 -8.37 -10.40 -6.06
C LEU A 7 -6.95 -10.50 -5.50
N TYR A 8 -6.44 -11.70 -5.42
CA TYR A 8 -5.12 -11.96 -4.88
C TYR A 8 -4.46 -13.13 -5.64
N GLU A 9 -3.21 -12.96 -5.98
CA GLU A 9 -2.36 -14.03 -6.50
C GLU A 9 -0.97 -13.90 -5.88
N GLN A 10 -0.59 -14.88 -5.08
CA GLN A 10 0.69 -14.88 -4.39
C GLN A 10 1.86 -14.73 -5.35
N GLY A 11 2.75 -13.80 -5.06
CA GLY A 11 3.95 -13.56 -5.84
C GLY A 11 3.71 -12.87 -7.17
N TYR A 12 2.47 -12.48 -7.46
CA TYR A 12 2.17 -11.71 -8.66
C TYR A 12 2.57 -10.26 -8.46
N SER A 13 3.34 -9.73 -9.40
CA SER A 13 3.74 -8.32 -9.37
C SER A 13 3.79 -7.72 -10.77
N VAL A 14 3.58 -6.41 -10.83
CA VAL A 14 3.71 -5.61 -12.05
C VAL A 14 4.63 -4.45 -11.74
N ARG A 15 5.59 -4.21 -12.61
CA ARG A 15 6.52 -3.08 -12.48
C ARG A 15 6.56 -2.28 -13.75
N ILE A 16 6.49 -0.97 -13.64
CA ILE A 16 6.74 -0.02 -14.71
C ILE A 16 7.93 0.82 -14.29
N ASN A 17 9.02 0.76 -15.03
CA ASN A 17 10.27 1.46 -14.77
C ASN A 17 10.95 0.99 -13.46
N THR A 18 11.97 1.69 -13.03
CA THR A 18 12.71 1.44 -11.80
C THR A 18 12.49 2.59 -10.81
N PRO A 19 12.80 2.40 -9.51
CA PRO A 19 12.58 3.45 -8.51
C PRO A 19 13.35 4.76 -8.77
N VAL A 20 14.37 4.75 -9.61
CA VAL A 20 15.13 5.95 -9.96
C VAL A 20 14.54 6.71 -11.15
N ASP A 21 13.58 6.10 -11.86
CA ASP A 21 12.93 6.74 -12.99
C ASP A 21 11.87 7.74 -12.52
N PRO A 22 11.64 8.83 -13.27
CA PRO A 22 10.62 9.81 -12.89
C PRO A 22 9.21 9.25 -12.78
N LEU A 23 8.91 8.22 -13.57
CA LEU A 23 7.64 7.54 -13.53
C LEU A 23 7.86 6.09 -13.11
N PHE A 24 7.75 5.84 -11.81
CA PHE A 24 7.90 4.51 -11.23
C PHE A 24 6.56 4.02 -10.70
N TYR A 25 6.26 2.74 -10.96
CA TYR A 25 5.08 2.07 -10.44
C TYR A 25 5.38 0.60 -10.19
N TYR A 26 4.97 0.11 -9.01
CA TYR A 26 5.13 -1.28 -8.62
C TYR A 26 3.89 -1.74 -7.85
N PHE A 27 3.32 -2.85 -8.28
CA PHE A 27 2.12 -3.43 -7.73
C PHE A 27 2.45 -4.87 -7.35
N ASP A 28 2.30 -5.24 -6.07
CA ASP A 28 2.79 -6.49 -5.54
C ASP A 28 1.80 -7.17 -4.60
N TYR A 29 1.40 -8.37 -4.95
CA TYR A 29 0.66 -9.27 -4.07
C TYR A 29 1.64 -10.17 -3.33
N ASP A 30 1.75 -9.99 -2.03
CA ASP A 30 2.78 -10.60 -1.23
C ASP A 30 2.20 -11.21 0.04
N GLN A 31 2.96 -12.14 0.62
CA GLN A 31 2.70 -12.66 1.95
C GLN A 31 3.90 -12.39 2.84
N ARG A 32 3.62 -12.04 4.10
CA ARG A 32 4.64 -11.81 5.11
C ARG A 32 4.30 -12.61 6.36
N SER A 33 5.30 -13.22 6.96
CA SER A 33 5.16 -13.96 8.20
C SER A 33 5.83 -13.25 9.36
N HIS A 34 5.56 -13.73 10.57
CA HIS A 34 6.22 -13.24 11.77
C HIS A 34 7.74 -13.33 11.67
N ASP A 35 8.27 -14.40 11.06
CA ASP A 35 9.70 -14.66 10.97
C ASP A 35 10.47 -13.65 10.12
N ILE A 36 9.77 -12.91 9.25
CA ILE A 36 10.36 -11.89 8.39
C ILE A 36 9.97 -10.48 8.80
N ASN A 37 9.47 -10.30 10.02
CA ASN A 37 9.26 -8.98 10.58
C ASN A 37 10.60 -8.26 10.70
N MET A 38 10.62 -7.01 10.25
CA MET A 38 11.80 -6.18 10.35
C MET A 38 12.02 -5.75 11.81
N GLU A 39 13.25 -5.90 12.30
CA GLU A 39 13.59 -5.50 13.67
C GLU A 39 13.63 -3.97 13.83
N PHE A 40 13.87 -3.25 12.74
CA PHE A 40 13.97 -1.79 12.73
C PHE A 40 13.09 -1.19 11.64
N GLN A 41 12.73 0.07 11.83
CA GLN A 41 11.97 0.82 10.86
C GLN A 41 12.82 1.17 9.64
N HIS A 42 12.17 1.31 8.49
CA HIS A 42 12.80 1.71 7.24
C HIS A 42 12.05 2.87 6.60
N PHE A 43 12.64 3.46 5.57
CA PHE A 43 11.99 4.48 4.75
C PHE A 43 12.43 4.32 3.29
N HIS A 44 11.69 4.95 2.38
CA HIS A 44 12.02 4.98 0.96
C HIS A 44 11.59 6.33 0.35
N ASP A 45 12.03 6.60 -0.86
CA ASP A 45 11.83 7.90 -1.53
C ASP A 45 10.64 7.92 -2.51
N PHE A 46 9.77 6.94 -2.43
CA PHE A 46 8.54 6.85 -3.20
C PHE A 46 7.32 6.73 -2.28
N TYR A 47 6.13 6.91 -2.85
CA TYR A 47 4.87 6.70 -2.14
C TYR A 47 4.55 5.22 -2.04
N GLU A 48 3.93 4.81 -0.94
CA GLU A 48 3.46 3.45 -0.76
C GLU A 48 2.01 3.43 -0.30
N ILE A 49 1.22 2.56 -0.91
CA ILE A 49 -0.11 2.18 -0.43
C ILE A 49 0.00 0.74 0.05
N HIS A 50 -0.31 0.51 1.32
CA HIS A 50 -0.30 -0.81 1.92
C HIS A 50 -1.74 -1.19 2.27
N ILE A 51 -2.22 -2.33 1.77
CA ILE A 51 -3.55 -2.85 2.09
C ILE A 51 -3.39 -4.21 2.75
N LEU A 52 -3.82 -4.32 4.01
CA LEU A 52 -3.82 -5.59 4.71
C LEU A 52 -5.00 -6.43 4.23
N MET A 53 -4.72 -7.62 3.71
CA MET A 53 -5.76 -8.50 3.17
C MET A 53 -6.21 -9.57 4.17
N ASP A 54 -5.47 -9.77 5.24
CA ASP A 54 -5.79 -10.71 6.32
C ASP A 54 -6.27 -9.99 7.58
N SER A 55 -6.49 -10.78 8.65
CA SER A 55 -7.28 -10.34 9.79
C SER A 55 -6.68 -9.19 10.60
N ARG A 56 -5.34 -9.17 10.77
CA ARG A 56 -4.71 -8.16 11.61
C ARG A 56 -3.20 -8.09 11.42
N ALA A 57 -2.65 -6.92 11.69
CA ALA A 57 -1.21 -6.68 11.81
C ALA A 57 -1.01 -5.43 12.65
N THR A 58 0.23 -5.14 13.00
CA THR A 58 0.59 -3.89 13.68
C THR A 58 1.50 -3.08 12.75
N HIS A 59 1.18 -1.82 12.57
CA HIS A 59 2.01 -0.89 11.81
C HIS A 59 2.60 0.15 12.74
N ILE A 60 3.90 0.41 12.60
CA ILE A 60 4.59 1.43 13.38
C ILE A 60 5.02 2.53 12.43
N ILE A 61 4.50 3.73 12.63
CA ILE A 61 4.76 4.88 11.76
C ILE A 61 5.29 6.01 12.63
N ASP A 62 6.52 6.45 12.37
CA ASP A 62 7.19 7.49 13.15
C ASP A 62 7.09 7.25 14.66
N GLY A 63 7.21 6.00 15.09
CA GLY A 63 7.11 5.58 16.49
C GLY A 63 5.69 5.35 17.00
N ASN A 64 4.65 5.68 16.23
CA ASN A 64 3.26 5.43 16.62
C ASN A 64 2.86 4.00 16.30
N VAL A 65 2.40 3.26 17.30
CA VAL A 65 1.97 1.86 17.15
C VAL A 65 0.48 1.84 16.82
N CYS A 66 0.13 1.28 15.68
CA CYS A 66 -1.23 1.27 15.16
C CYS A 66 -1.67 -0.15 14.83
N ALA A 67 -2.79 -0.60 15.39
CA ALA A 67 -3.38 -1.89 15.07
C ALA A 67 -4.17 -1.81 13.77
N LEU A 68 -3.89 -2.72 12.84
CA LEU A 68 -4.60 -2.83 11.58
C LEU A 68 -5.62 -3.96 11.61
N GLN A 69 -6.71 -3.77 10.89
CA GLN A 69 -7.71 -4.79 10.59
C GLN A 69 -7.71 -5.10 9.10
N GLN A 70 -8.43 -6.15 8.71
CA GLN A 70 -8.55 -6.52 7.32
C GLN A 70 -9.02 -5.33 6.46
N TYR A 71 -8.34 -5.13 5.35
CA TYR A 71 -8.59 -4.06 4.37
C TYR A 71 -8.29 -2.65 4.87
N ASP A 72 -7.68 -2.49 6.03
CA ASP A 72 -7.14 -1.19 6.40
C ASP A 72 -6.06 -0.76 5.41
N ILE A 73 -6.08 0.52 5.06
CA ILE A 73 -5.20 1.12 4.07
C ILE A 73 -4.22 2.05 4.79
N VAL A 74 -2.93 1.83 4.55
CA VAL A 74 -1.86 2.70 5.07
C VAL A 74 -1.27 3.46 3.90
N LEU A 75 -1.25 4.79 4.00
CA LEU A 75 -0.72 5.67 2.97
C LEU A 75 0.59 6.28 3.46
N LEU A 76 1.71 5.84 2.87
CA LEU A 76 3.05 6.27 3.28
C LEU A 76 3.65 7.21 2.24
N ARG A 77 3.90 8.45 2.67
CA ARG A 77 4.64 9.42 1.86
C ARG A 77 6.13 9.09 1.82
N PRO A 78 6.89 9.64 0.87
CA PRO A 78 8.34 9.47 0.85
C PRO A 78 9.00 9.87 2.18
N TYR A 79 10.05 9.16 2.54
CA TYR A 79 10.91 9.38 3.71
C TYR A 79 10.22 9.19 5.07
N ARG A 80 9.05 8.58 5.12
CA ARG A 80 8.38 8.31 6.38
C ARG A 80 8.88 7.00 6.97
N MET A 81 9.35 7.03 8.21
CA MET A 81 9.83 5.84 8.92
C MET A 81 8.64 4.95 9.28
N HIS A 82 8.74 3.68 8.91
CA HIS A 82 7.66 2.72 9.15
C HIS A 82 8.16 1.28 9.18
N LYS A 83 7.38 0.42 9.81
CA LYS A 83 7.49 -1.03 9.68
C LYS A 83 6.15 -1.69 10.00
N THR A 84 5.96 -2.90 9.49
CA THR A 84 4.80 -3.73 9.80
C THR A 84 5.26 -4.92 10.62
N GLN A 85 4.49 -5.27 11.66
CA GLN A 85 4.69 -6.47 12.45
C GLN A 85 3.49 -7.40 12.28
N TYR A 86 3.78 -8.65 11.97
CA TYR A 86 2.77 -9.68 11.76
C TYR A 86 2.73 -10.62 12.94
N PRO A 87 1.53 -11.07 13.42
CA PRO A 87 1.43 -12.06 14.48
C PRO A 87 2.07 -13.38 14.09
N GLU A 88 2.43 -14.20 15.08
CA GLU A 88 2.81 -15.58 14.84
C GLU A 88 1.66 -16.34 14.17
N GLY A 89 2.02 -17.29 13.31
CA GLY A 89 1.05 -18.09 12.58
C GLY A 89 1.32 -18.12 11.08
N PRO A 90 0.31 -18.46 10.27
CA PRO A 90 0.44 -18.49 8.81
C PRO A 90 0.84 -17.13 8.25
N PRO A 91 1.50 -17.08 7.08
CA PRO A 91 1.83 -15.82 6.43
C PRO A 91 0.58 -14.97 6.16
N PHE A 92 0.74 -13.66 6.28
CA PHE A 92 -0.34 -12.69 6.09
C PHE A 92 -0.26 -12.08 4.69
N LYS A 93 -1.38 -12.05 4.02
CA LYS A 93 -1.53 -11.49 2.67
C LYS A 93 -1.62 -9.98 2.73
N ARG A 94 -0.92 -9.32 1.81
CA ARG A 94 -0.96 -7.88 1.66
C ARG A 94 -0.84 -7.49 0.20
N LEU A 95 -1.39 -6.34 -0.13
CA LEU A 95 -1.17 -5.68 -1.40
C LEU A 95 -0.33 -4.43 -1.15
N ILE A 96 0.76 -4.29 -1.89
CA ILE A 96 1.64 -3.12 -1.84
C ILE A 96 1.61 -2.44 -3.20
N ILE A 97 1.41 -1.14 -3.20
CA ILE A 97 1.53 -0.31 -4.40
C ILE A 97 2.56 0.77 -4.09
N ASN A 98 3.66 0.77 -4.84
CA ASN A 98 4.69 1.79 -4.75
C ASN A 98 4.68 2.62 -6.02
N PHE A 99 4.80 3.93 -5.89
CA PHE A 99 4.84 4.81 -7.06
C PHE A 99 5.62 6.08 -6.75
N ALA A 100 6.19 6.66 -7.81
CA ALA A 100 6.83 7.97 -7.75
C ALA A 100 6.10 8.95 -8.66
N MET A 101 6.15 10.22 -8.29
CA MET A 101 5.62 11.30 -9.12
C MET A 101 6.73 11.85 -10.01
N PRO A 102 6.44 12.16 -11.28
CA PRO A 102 7.41 12.83 -12.13
C PRO A 102 7.84 14.16 -11.51
N LYS A 103 9.14 14.36 -11.36
CA LYS A 103 9.70 15.56 -10.74
C LYS A 103 10.05 16.65 -11.75
N ASP A 104 10.13 16.30 -13.04
CA ASP A 104 10.62 17.17 -14.11
C ASP A 104 9.54 18.03 -14.74
N ILE A 105 8.29 17.89 -14.31
CA ILE A 105 7.16 18.64 -14.85
C ILE A 105 6.84 19.78 -13.89
N PRO A 106 7.12 21.05 -14.26
CA PRO A 106 6.84 22.18 -13.39
C PRO A 106 5.36 22.26 -13.00
N GLY A 107 5.11 22.42 -11.70
CA GLY A 107 3.75 22.56 -11.16
C GLY A 107 2.97 21.26 -10.98
N LEU A 108 3.46 20.13 -11.46
CA LEU A 108 2.75 18.85 -11.36
C LEU A 108 2.56 18.45 -9.89
N GLU A 109 3.60 18.56 -9.08
CA GLU A 109 3.53 18.21 -7.65
C GLU A 109 2.49 19.06 -6.91
N ASN A 110 2.45 20.38 -7.20
CA ASN A 110 1.44 21.26 -6.62
C ASN A 110 0.03 20.93 -7.10
N ALA A 111 -0.13 20.57 -8.38
CA ALA A 111 -1.42 20.21 -8.95
C ALA A 111 -2.01 18.96 -8.26
N TYR A 112 -1.15 18.00 -7.91
CA TYR A 112 -1.59 16.75 -7.27
C TYR A 112 -1.52 16.77 -5.75
N LYS A 113 -0.99 17.83 -5.14
CA LYS A 113 -0.82 17.92 -3.70
C LYS A 113 -2.13 17.69 -2.94
N SER A 114 -3.22 18.25 -3.42
CA SER A 114 -4.53 18.06 -2.77
C SER A 114 -5.00 16.60 -2.82
N MET A 115 -4.66 15.86 -3.88
CA MET A 115 -5.00 14.44 -4.01
C MET A 115 -4.21 13.57 -3.04
N PHE A 116 -3.02 14.02 -2.62
CA PHE A 116 -2.14 13.26 -1.75
C PHE A 116 -2.12 13.76 -0.31
N LEU A 117 -3.02 14.66 0.08
CA LEU A 117 -3.09 15.18 1.45
C LEU A 117 -3.22 14.06 2.49
N SER A 118 -3.95 13.00 2.17
CA SER A 118 -4.14 11.87 3.07
C SER A 118 -2.84 11.15 3.43
N PHE A 119 -1.83 11.20 2.56
CA PHE A 119 -0.50 10.64 2.86
C PHE A 119 0.27 11.46 3.91
N TRP A 120 -0.12 12.73 4.11
CA TRP A 120 0.56 13.67 4.99
C TRP A 120 -0.06 13.76 6.37
N GLU A 121 -1.11 12.99 6.63
CA GLU A 121 -1.71 12.91 7.95
C GLU A 121 -0.74 12.29 8.96
N GLU A 122 -0.85 12.66 10.22
CA GLU A 122 0.00 12.13 11.28
C GLU A 122 -0.14 10.61 11.40
N ILE A 123 -1.38 10.12 11.35
CA ILE A 123 -1.68 8.68 11.32
C ILE A 123 -2.43 8.39 10.01
N PRO A 124 -1.69 8.06 8.94
CA PRO A 124 -2.29 7.91 7.60
C PRO A 124 -2.87 6.49 7.40
N ILE A 125 -3.70 6.06 8.31
CA ILE A 125 -4.37 4.76 8.29
C ILE A 125 -5.86 4.99 8.13
N TYR A 126 -6.44 4.34 7.12
CA TYR A 126 -7.84 4.51 6.76
C TYR A 126 -8.54 3.17 6.80
N ARG A 127 -9.61 3.11 7.61
CA ARG A 127 -10.48 1.96 7.63
C ARG A 127 -11.50 2.09 6.52
N LEU A 128 -11.54 1.09 5.64
CA LEU A 128 -12.40 1.11 4.48
C LEU A 128 -13.82 0.66 4.86
N PRO A 129 -14.81 1.57 4.85
CA PRO A 129 -16.19 1.16 5.09
C PRO A 129 -16.65 0.18 4.03
N LYS A 130 -17.53 -0.73 4.41
CA LYS A 130 -18.04 -1.78 3.52
C LYS A 130 -18.64 -1.19 2.24
N GLU A 131 -19.33 -0.06 2.35
CA GLU A 131 -20.00 0.61 1.24
C GLU A 131 -19.02 1.17 0.21
N LEU A 132 -17.77 1.41 0.60
CA LEU A 132 -16.74 1.95 -0.28
C LEU A 132 -15.81 0.88 -0.87
N ARG A 133 -15.94 -0.38 -0.45
CA ARG A 133 -15.06 -1.46 -0.92
C ARG A 133 -15.07 -1.60 -2.43
N LYS A 134 -16.25 -1.60 -3.03
CA LYS A 134 -16.39 -1.73 -4.50
C LYS A 134 -15.66 -0.60 -5.23
N ALA A 135 -15.79 0.64 -4.75
CA ALA A 135 -15.15 1.79 -5.37
C ALA A 135 -13.62 1.70 -5.34
N VAL A 136 -13.06 1.04 -4.32
CA VAL A 136 -11.61 0.85 -4.18
C VAL A 136 -11.15 -0.44 -4.88
N PHE A 137 -11.86 -1.54 -4.69
CA PHE A 137 -11.44 -2.85 -5.19
C PHE A 137 -11.60 -2.98 -6.70
N ASP A 138 -12.62 -2.40 -7.30
CA ASP A 138 -12.84 -2.50 -8.75
C ASP A 138 -11.65 -1.98 -9.57
N PRO A 139 -11.08 -0.79 -9.30
CA PRO A 139 -9.88 -0.33 -10.00
C PRO A 139 -8.67 -1.23 -9.75
N LEU A 140 -8.47 -1.71 -8.53
CA LEU A 140 -7.36 -2.61 -8.20
C LEU A 140 -7.50 -3.95 -8.91
N ASN A 141 -8.71 -4.51 -8.93
CA ASN A 141 -8.98 -5.74 -9.64
C ASN A 141 -8.84 -5.58 -11.15
N ALA A 142 -9.15 -4.40 -11.69
CA ALA A 142 -8.93 -4.10 -13.10
C ALA A 142 -7.44 -4.09 -13.45
N ILE A 143 -6.60 -3.50 -12.61
CA ILE A 143 -5.15 -3.55 -12.79
C ILE A 143 -4.66 -5.00 -12.84
N PHE A 144 -5.09 -5.80 -11.88
CA PHE A 144 -4.73 -7.22 -11.81
C PHE A 144 -5.16 -7.97 -13.09
N THR A 145 -6.42 -7.83 -13.49
CA THR A 145 -6.99 -8.53 -14.63
C THR A 145 -6.34 -8.10 -15.95
N LEU A 146 -6.20 -6.79 -16.18
CA LEU A 146 -5.65 -6.26 -17.41
C LEU A 146 -4.15 -6.59 -17.56
N SER A 147 -3.41 -6.61 -16.47
CA SER A 147 -1.98 -6.93 -16.51
C SER A 147 -1.69 -8.39 -16.82
N HIS A 148 -2.69 -9.27 -16.70
CA HIS A 148 -2.56 -10.69 -17.07
C HIS A 148 -2.83 -10.95 -18.56
N SER A 149 -3.37 -9.99 -19.26
CA SER A 149 -3.71 -10.15 -20.68
C SER A 149 -2.56 -9.87 -21.62
#